data_a3eba133d7f15a34a31b9db94134960d
#
_entry.id   a3eba133d7f15a34a31b9db94134960d
#
_cell.length_a   1.000
_cell.length_b   1.000
_cell.length_c   1.000
_cell.angle_alpha   90.00
_cell.angle_beta   90.00
_cell.angle_gamma   90.00
#
_symmetry.space_group_name_H-M   'P 1'
#
loop_
_entity.id
_entity.type
_entity.pdbx_description
1 polymer ?
#
loop_
_entity_poly.entity_id
_entity_poly.type
_entity_poly.pdbx_seq_one_letter_code
_entity_poly.pdbx_strand_id
1 'polypeptide(L)'
;MVKCGVFVRLEAKEGKEADVENLLTGALDLVNQEAETPIWFAVKFSPSSFAIFDVFEDNDGREDHLGGQVAAALMAHADELFKNKLSIEMLDVLAAKLP
;
A
#
# COMPACT_ATOMS: atom_id res chain seq x y z
N MET A 1 -19.39 -5.44 -0.84
CA MET A 1 -18.41 -6.53 -0.90
C MET A 1 -17.21 -6.09 -1.71
N VAL A 2 -16.01 -6.40 -1.22
CA VAL A 2 -14.78 -6.05 -1.93
C VAL A 2 -14.64 -6.87 -3.20
N LYS A 3 -14.25 -6.22 -4.31
CA LYS A 3 -14.19 -6.85 -5.63
C LYS A 3 -12.82 -6.77 -6.28
N CYS A 4 -12.03 -5.77 -5.92
CA CYS A 4 -10.73 -5.56 -6.54
C CYS A 4 -9.73 -5.03 -5.51
N GLY A 5 -8.47 -5.01 -5.87
CA GLY A 5 -7.45 -4.53 -4.96
C GLY A 5 -6.16 -4.13 -5.67
N VAL A 6 -5.18 -3.79 -4.84
CA VAL A 6 -3.84 -3.40 -5.26
C VAL A 6 -2.83 -4.09 -4.36
N PHE A 7 -1.75 -4.58 -4.95
CA PHE A 7 -0.62 -5.13 -4.21
C PHE A 7 0.65 -4.40 -4.64
N VAL A 8 1.40 -3.87 -3.67
CA VAL A 8 2.65 -3.16 -3.93
C VAL A 8 3.76 -3.78 -3.12
N ARG A 9 4.78 -4.32 -3.78
CA ARG A 9 5.97 -4.84 -3.11
C ARG A 9 7.00 -3.73 -2.92
N LEU A 10 7.56 -3.64 -1.72
CA LEU A 10 8.50 -2.58 -1.35
C LEU A 10 9.77 -3.22 -0.78
N GLU A 11 10.91 -2.95 -1.42
CA GLU A 11 12.22 -3.42 -0.93
C GLU A 11 13.02 -2.22 -0.45
N ALA A 12 13.34 -2.18 0.84
CA ALA A 12 14.07 -1.07 1.43
C ALA A 12 15.53 -1.09 1.02
N LYS A 13 16.09 0.09 0.74
CA LYS A 13 17.53 0.25 0.58
C LYS A 13 18.23 -0.07 1.88
N GLU A 14 19.47 -0.56 1.79
CA GLU A 14 20.28 -0.82 2.95
C GLU A 14 20.42 0.45 3.81
N GLY A 15 20.15 0.32 5.11
CA GLY A 15 20.15 1.42 6.04
C GLY A 15 18.84 2.22 6.09
N LYS A 16 17.86 1.89 5.25
CA LYS A 16 16.58 2.59 5.19
C LYS A 16 15.40 1.77 5.70
N GLU A 17 15.68 0.60 6.26
CA GLU A 17 14.64 -0.34 6.72
C GLU A 17 13.71 0.28 7.75
N ALA A 18 14.27 0.98 8.75
CA ALA A 18 13.47 1.64 9.77
C ALA A 18 12.65 2.79 9.19
N ASP A 19 13.20 3.52 8.22
CA ASP A 19 12.49 4.62 7.56
C ASP A 19 11.30 4.11 6.77
N VAL A 20 11.44 2.96 6.08
CA VAL A 20 10.32 2.35 5.37
C VAL A 20 9.24 1.90 6.35
N GLU A 21 9.63 1.23 7.43
CA GLU A 21 8.66 0.79 8.44
C GLU A 21 7.90 1.99 9.03
N ASN A 22 8.59 3.07 9.34
CA ASN A 22 7.97 4.29 9.86
C ASN A 22 7.05 4.95 8.84
N LEU A 23 7.43 4.97 7.57
CA LEU A 23 6.58 5.49 6.50
C LEU A 23 5.26 4.71 6.43
N LEU A 24 5.35 3.38 6.46
CA LEU A 24 4.18 2.52 6.35
C LEU A 24 3.26 2.61 7.58
N THR A 25 3.83 2.60 8.77
CA THR A 25 3.01 2.72 9.99
C THR A 25 2.37 4.10 10.10
N GLY A 26 3.08 5.14 9.68
CA GLY A 26 2.55 6.51 9.65
C GLY A 26 1.47 6.71 8.59
N ALA A 27 1.50 5.93 7.53
CA ALA A 27 0.51 6.03 6.45
C ALA A 27 -0.91 5.67 6.92
N LEU A 28 -1.05 4.92 7.99
CA LEU A 28 -2.37 4.51 8.51
C LEU A 28 -3.26 5.72 8.80
N ASP A 29 -2.70 6.80 9.32
CA ASP A 29 -3.49 8.00 9.61
C ASP A 29 -4.11 8.60 8.34
N LEU A 30 -3.38 8.55 7.22
CA LEU A 30 -3.88 9.02 5.93
C LEU A 30 -4.95 8.07 5.39
N VAL A 31 -4.70 6.76 5.49
CA VAL A 31 -5.65 5.73 5.02
C VAL A 31 -6.97 5.83 5.76
N ASN A 32 -6.92 6.08 7.07
CA ASN A 32 -8.14 6.21 7.87
C ASN A 32 -9.01 7.38 7.44
N GLN A 33 -8.48 8.33 6.69
CA GLN A 33 -9.23 9.45 6.14
C GLN A 33 -9.83 9.13 4.77
N GLU A 34 -9.48 7.99 4.18
CA GLU A 34 -9.96 7.58 2.86
C GLU A 34 -11.22 6.73 2.98
N ALA A 35 -12.37 7.36 2.79
CA ALA A 35 -13.66 6.67 2.94
C ALA A 35 -13.83 5.50 1.95
N GLU A 36 -13.18 5.59 0.79
CA GLU A 36 -13.31 4.59 -0.28
C GLU A 36 -12.31 3.44 -0.15
N THR A 37 -11.48 3.42 0.90
CA THR A 37 -10.51 2.34 1.16
C THR A 37 -10.96 1.58 2.41
N PRO A 38 -11.81 0.55 2.27
CA PRO A 38 -12.35 -0.14 3.44
C PRO A 38 -11.33 -1.02 4.16
N ILE A 39 -10.37 -1.59 3.44
CA ILE A 39 -9.40 -2.53 4.00
C ILE A 39 -8.02 -2.24 3.42
N TRP A 40 -7.04 -2.08 4.30
CA TRP A 40 -5.67 -1.75 3.93
C TRP A 40 -4.71 -2.38 4.93
N PHE A 41 -3.67 -3.04 4.41
CA PHE A 41 -2.62 -3.63 5.23
C PHE A 41 -1.25 -3.18 4.76
N ALA A 42 -0.37 -2.87 5.71
CA ALA A 42 1.06 -2.82 5.47
C ALA A 42 1.66 -4.02 6.17
N VAL A 43 2.46 -4.79 5.46
CA VAL A 43 3.01 -6.04 5.97
C VAL A 43 4.52 -6.08 5.79
N LYS A 44 5.18 -6.91 6.59
CA LYS A 44 6.63 -7.06 6.60
C LYS A 44 6.95 -8.54 6.45
N PHE A 45 7.76 -8.88 5.44
CA PHE A 45 8.17 -10.26 5.18
C PHE A 45 9.52 -10.59 5.81
N SER A 46 10.41 -9.61 5.86
CA SER A 46 11.76 -9.72 6.38
C SER A 46 12.22 -8.33 6.80
N PRO A 47 13.41 -8.17 7.40
CA PRO A 47 13.86 -6.84 7.82
C PRO A 47 13.84 -5.76 6.73
N SER A 48 13.99 -6.15 5.45
CA SER A 48 14.05 -5.19 4.35
C SER A 48 12.92 -5.34 3.33
N SER A 49 12.02 -6.30 3.49
CA SER A 49 10.97 -6.59 2.51
C SER A 49 9.59 -6.36 3.09
N PHE A 50 8.82 -5.54 2.41
CA PHE A 50 7.49 -5.08 2.84
C PHE A 50 6.50 -5.16 1.69
N ALA A 51 5.23 -5.02 2.01
CA ALA A 51 4.20 -4.86 0.99
C ALA A 51 3.02 -4.08 1.55
N ILE A 52 2.25 -3.50 0.64
CA ILE A 52 0.93 -2.97 0.93
C ILE A 52 -0.07 -3.80 0.14
N PHE A 53 -1.12 -4.24 0.81
CA PHE A 53 -2.24 -4.93 0.19
C PHE A 53 -3.53 -4.26 0.64
N ASP A 54 -4.33 -3.82 -0.32
CA ASP A 54 -5.60 -3.19 -0.02
C ASP A 54 -6.66 -3.63 -1.01
N VAL A 55 -7.91 -3.52 -0.60
CA VAL A 55 -9.04 -3.96 -1.41
C VAL A 55 -10.15 -2.90 -1.37
N PHE A 56 -10.94 -2.89 -2.42
CA PHE A 56 -11.96 -1.87 -2.68
C PHE A 56 -13.25 -2.52 -3.15
N GLU A 57 -14.36 -1.82 -2.93
CA GLU A 57 -15.66 -2.31 -3.38
C GLU A 57 -15.81 -2.22 -4.90
N ASP A 58 -15.15 -1.23 -5.52
CA ASP A 58 -15.19 -1.04 -6.97
C ASP A 58 -13.92 -0.36 -7.48
N ASN A 59 -13.82 -0.24 -8.79
CA ASN A 59 -12.67 0.38 -9.44
C ASN A 59 -12.54 1.87 -9.14
N ASP A 60 -13.66 2.56 -8.92
CA ASP A 60 -13.63 4.00 -8.61
C ASP A 60 -12.92 4.25 -7.27
N GLY A 61 -13.22 3.43 -6.25
CA GLY A 61 -12.53 3.50 -4.97
C GLY A 61 -11.05 3.23 -5.11
N ARG A 62 -10.67 2.24 -5.92
CA ARG A 62 -9.27 1.92 -6.18
C ARG A 62 -8.55 3.10 -6.87
N GLU A 63 -9.17 3.71 -7.86
CA GLU A 63 -8.59 4.86 -8.55
C GLU A 63 -8.43 6.06 -7.60
N ASP A 64 -9.41 6.31 -6.74
CA ASP A 64 -9.32 7.36 -5.74
C ASP A 64 -8.13 7.14 -4.81
N HIS A 65 -7.91 5.89 -4.36
CA HIS A 65 -6.79 5.57 -3.51
C HIS A 65 -5.45 5.78 -4.23
N LEU A 66 -5.33 5.31 -5.47
CA LEU A 66 -4.10 5.44 -6.26
C LEU A 66 -3.76 6.90 -6.58
N GLY A 67 -4.76 7.76 -6.64
CA GLY A 67 -4.57 9.20 -6.82
C GLY A 67 -4.48 9.98 -5.52
N GLY A 68 -4.53 9.31 -4.37
CA GLY A 68 -4.62 9.95 -3.06
C GLY A 68 -3.28 10.22 -2.38
N GLN A 69 -3.37 10.60 -1.11
CA GLN A 69 -2.22 11.04 -0.33
C GLN A 69 -1.25 9.93 0.02
N VAL A 70 -1.74 8.70 0.23
CA VAL A 70 -0.87 7.55 0.54
C VAL A 70 0.04 7.24 -0.64
N ALA A 71 -0.53 7.14 -1.83
CA ALA A 71 0.24 6.91 -3.05
C ALA A 71 1.23 8.03 -3.29
N ALA A 72 0.82 9.28 -3.11
CA ALA A 72 1.69 10.44 -3.26
C ALA A 72 2.87 10.39 -2.28
N ALA A 73 2.62 10.00 -1.03
CA ALA A 73 3.68 9.88 -0.02
C ALA A 73 4.69 8.79 -0.40
N LEU A 74 4.21 7.64 -0.88
CA LEU A 74 5.10 6.56 -1.34
C LEU A 74 5.98 7.03 -2.51
N MET A 75 5.37 7.67 -3.49
CA MET A 75 6.11 8.15 -4.67
C MET A 75 7.12 9.23 -4.30
N ALA A 76 6.79 10.11 -3.36
CA ALA A 76 7.68 11.18 -2.92
C ALA A 76 8.96 10.63 -2.27
N HIS A 77 8.89 9.46 -1.63
CA HIS A 77 10.02 8.85 -0.93
C HIS A 77 10.65 7.68 -1.68
N ALA A 78 10.12 7.32 -2.86
CA ALA A 78 10.53 6.11 -3.55
C ALA A 78 12.03 6.07 -3.87
N ASP A 79 12.58 7.14 -4.42
CA ASP A 79 13.99 7.18 -4.82
C ASP A 79 14.94 7.09 -3.62
N GLU A 80 14.53 7.65 -2.49
CA GLU A 80 15.33 7.64 -1.28
C GLU A 80 15.32 6.29 -0.56
N LEU A 81 14.14 5.65 -0.50
CA LEU A 81 13.91 4.53 0.41
C LEU A 81 13.92 3.15 -0.25
N PHE A 82 13.54 3.05 -1.53
CA PHE A 82 13.31 1.74 -2.16
C PHE A 82 14.38 1.40 -3.19
N LYS A 83 14.79 0.11 -3.19
CA LYS A 83 15.82 -0.40 -4.10
C LYS A 83 15.37 -0.36 -5.56
N ASN A 84 14.10 -0.66 -5.82
CA ASN A 84 13.56 -0.82 -7.16
C ASN A 84 12.38 0.11 -7.36
N LYS A 85 12.00 0.33 -8.61
CA LYS A 85 10.76 1.03 -8.90
C LYS A 85 9.60 0.26 -8.28
N LEU A 86 8.62 1.00 -7.78
CA LEU A 86 7.43 0.39 -7.22
C LEU A 86 6.68 -0.36 -8.32
N SER A 87 6.36 -1.62 -8.03
CA SER A 87 5.54 -2.44 -8.89
C SER A 87 4.14 -2.48 -8.30
N ILE A 88 3.21 -1.83 -8.96
CA ILE A 88 1.82 -1.75 -8.52
C ILE A 88 1.03 -2.78 -9.32
N GLU A 89 0.55 -3.80 -8.64
CA GLU A 89 -0.21 -4.87 -9.29
C GLU A 89 -1.69 -4.69 -8.98
N MET A 90 -2.48 -4.61 -10.02
CA MET A 90 -3.93 -4.56 -9.94
C MET A 90 -4.46 -5.99 -9.89
N LEU A 91 -5.45 -6.23 -9.04
CA LEU A 91 -5.99 -7.57 -8.88
C LEU A 91 -7.51 -7.55 -8.70
N ASP A 92 -8.12 -8.70 -8.99
CA ASP A 92 -9.52 -8.93 -8.71
C ASP A 92 -9.62 -9.88 -7.52
N VAL A 93 -10.58 -9.61 -6.65
CA VAL A 93 -10.84 -10.49 -5.50
C VAL A 93 -11.80 -11.60 -5.96
N LEU A 94 -11.34 -12.83 -5.87
CA LEU A 94 -12.15 -14.00 -6.25
C LEU A 94 -13.02 -14.50 -5.11
N ALA A 95 -12.51 -14.43 -3.90
CA ALA A 95 -13.21 -14.87 -2.70
C ALA A 95 -12.61 -14.16 -1.49
N ALA A 96 -13.43 -13.85 -0.51
CA ALA A 96 -12.97 -13.23 0.72
C ALA A 96 -13.80 -13.72 1.90
N LYS A 97 -13.11 -14.00 2.99
CA LYS A 97 -13.76 -14.21 4.28
C LYS A 97 -13.36 -13.05 5.16
N LEU A 98 -14.31 -12.21 5.52
CA LEU A 98 -14.11 -11.03 6.34
C LEU A 98 -14.90 -11.15 7.64
N PRO A 99 -14.43 -10.47 8.73
CA PRO A 99 -15.18 -10.47 9.98
C PRO A 99 -16.52 -9.76 9.86
#